data_bb140ed0b7dc3a926f5143d228e874af
#
_entry.id   bb140ed0b7dc3a926f5143d228e874af
#
_cell.length_a   1.000
_cell.length_b   1.000
_cell.length_c   1.000
_cell.angle_alpha   90.00
_cell.angle_beta   90.00
_cell.angle_gamma   90.00
#
_symmetry.space_group_name_H-M   'P 1'
#
loop_
_entity.id
_entity.type
_entity.pdbx_description
1 polymer ?
#
loop_
_entity_poly.entity_id
_entity_poly.type
_entity_poly.pdbx_seq_one_letter_code
_entity_poly.pdbx_strand_id
1 'polypeptide(L)'
;ADRAMELLKSLSTDSPWLLVFNTISSHIPFHNYPEAFAEKPDDAMVRYRNAVRYTDKQLGRFFEALSTRPDFENTVVFILGDHDTPVDSVDYLVPQPLGLSASQIFIGIFSADSALFNGLTVREDVASQLDLGPTIFDLAQVREPNHFWGYDLLTQERPAGQPSVFFSQNSYYLGFRDHVLVGGLENEDVYRAAAGGESPYTLTTETADLEWKKRAVGAAKAV
;
A
#
# COMPACT_ATOMS: atom_id res chain seq x y z
N ALA A 1 9.08 -10.94 14.59
CA ALA A 1 8.19 -10.45 15.66
C ALA A 1 8.95 -10.26 16.98
N ASP A 2 9.71 -11.27 17.48
CA ASP A 2 10.33 -11.20 18.81
C ASP A 2 11.23 -9.96 18.98
N ARG A 3 12.07 -9.67 17.98
CA ARG A 3 12.92 -8.47 18.00
C ARG A 3 12.10 -7.17 17.99
N ALA A 4 11.00 -7.10 17.24
CA ALA A 4 10.12 -5.94 17.24
C ALA A 4 9.45 -5.76 18.61
N MET A 5 9.02 -6.84 19.25
CA MET A 5 8.44 -6.81 20.61
C MET A 5 9.47 -6.40 21.68
N GLU A 6 10.74 -6.84 21.55
CA GLU A 6 11.83 -6.37 22.44
C GLU A 6 12.05 -4.86 22.31
N LEU A 7 12.13 -4.36 21.06
CA LEU A 7 12.26 -2.93 20.79
C LEU A 7 11.06 -2.16 21.34
N LEU A 8 9.84 -2.65 21.08
CA LEU A 8 8.60 -2.04 21.58
C LEU A 8 8.64 -1.84 23.11
N LYS A 9 9.13 -2.85 23.85
CA LYS A 9 9.28 -2.76 25.31
C LYS A 9 10.30 -1.72 25.77
N SER A 10 11.29 -1.41 24.93
CA SER A 10 12.34 -0.43 25.25
C SER A 10 11.95 1.01 24.92
N LEU A 11 10.88 1.22 24.16
CA LEU A 11 10.41 2.56 23.79
C LEU A 11 9.74 3.26 24.98
N SER A 12 10.11 4.53 25.19
CA SER A 12 9.48 5.37 26.20
C SER A 12 7.99 5.61 25.84
N THR A 13 7.13 5.66 26.85
CA THR A 13 5.73 6.07 26.69
C THR A 13 5.54 7.58 26.81
N ASP A 14 6.58 8.30 27.25
CA ASP A 14 6.53 9.74 27.52
C ASP A 14 7.03 10.59 26.35
N SER A 15 7.44 9.95 25.25
CA SER A 15 7.97 10.63 24.07
C SER A 15 7.41 9.98 22.80
N PRO A 16 7.18 10.76 21.74
CA PRO A 16 6.84 10.19 20.43
C PRO A 16 7.91 9.21 19.93
N TRP A 17 7.49 8.15 19.29
CA TRP A 17 8.37 7.17 18.69
C TRP A 17 7.86 6.72 17.33
N LEU A 18 8.76 6.25 16.48
CA LEU A 18 8.47 5.57 15.23
C LEU A 18 9.25 4.25 15.22
N LEU A 19 8.52 3.15 15.07
CA LEU A 19 9.11 1.82 14.92
C LEU A 19 8.77 1.27 13.54
N VAL A 20 9.78 1.03 12.73
CA VAL A 20 9.64 0.41 11.41
C VAL A 20 10.36 -0.93 11.40
N PHE A 21 9.68 -1.98 10.95
CA PHE A 21 10.29 -3.29 10.78
C PHE A 21 9.67 -4.04 9.61
N ASN A 22 10.47 -4.84 8.92
CA ASN A 22 10.02 -5.70 7.84
C ASN A 22 9.92 -7.15 8.33
N THR A 23 8.85 -7.83 7.91
CA THR A 23 8.74 -9.27 8.04
C THR A 23 9.46 -9.93 6.86
N ILE A 24 10.05 -11.12 7.07
CA ILE A 24 10.82 -11.79 6.02
C ILE A 24 10.21 -13.13 5.59
N SER A 25 9.20 -13.61 6.29
CA SER A 25 8.66 -14.96 6.05
C SER A 25 8.02 -15.09 4.67
N SER A 26 7.41 -14.02 4.16
CA SER A 26 6.79 -13.96 2.84
C SER A 26 7.77 -13.66 1.70
N HIS A 27 9.07 -13.52 1.99
CA HIS A 27 10.10 -13.37 0.96
C HIS A 27 10.43 -14.73 0.31
N ILE A 28 10.74 -14.71 -0.99
CA ILE A 28 11.20 -15.91 -1.74
C ILE A 28 12.43 -16.52 -1.03
N PRO A 29 12.51 -17.84 -0.90
CA PRO A 29 11.69 -18.92 -1.46
C PRO A 29 10.52 -19.36 -0.55
N PHE A 30 10.04 -18.53 0.36
CA PHE A 30 8.89 -18.77 1.26
C PHE A 30 9.09 -19.93 2.24
N HIS A 31 10.28 -20.09 2.78
CA HIS A 31 10.61 -21.17 3.73
C HIS A 31 10.82 -20.70 5.17
N ASN A 32 10.68 -19.40 5.44
CA ASN A 32 11.01 -18.81 6.74
C ASN A 32 9.81 -18.91 7.72
N TYR A 33 9.30 -20.12 7.92
CA TYR A 33 8.28 -20.44 8.94
C TYR A 33 8.55 -21.81 9.56
N PRO A 34 8.06 -22.06 10.80
CA PRO A 34 8.17 -23.36 11.44
C PRO A 34 7.40 -24.46 10.71
N GLU A 35 7.89 -25.69 10.77
CA GLU A 35 7.26 -26.88 10.12
C GLU A 35 5.78 -27.05 10.48
N ALA A 36 5.36 -26.65 11.69
CA ALA A 36 3.96 -26.68 12.11
C ALA A 36 3.01 -25.86 11.22
N PHE A 37 3.55 -24.97 10.36
CA PHE A 37 2.80 -24.21 9.35
C PHE A 37 2.86 -24.85 7.97
N ALA A 38 3.68 -25.90 7.77
CA ALA A 38 3.88 -26.52 6.47
C ALA A 38 2.65 -27.37 6.08
N GLU A 39 1.99 -27.00 5.02
CA GLU A 39 0.90 -27.75 4.39
C GLU A 39 1.39 -28.45 3.11
N LYS A 40 0.65 -29.46 2.67
CA LYS A 40 0.92 -30.21 1.43
C LYS A 40 -0.16 -29.89 0.38
N PRO A 41 0.16 -29.93 -0.92
CA PRO A 41 1.47 -30.19 -1.51
C PRO A 41 2.46 -29.06 -1.26
N ASP A 42 3.77 -29.34 -1.31
CA ASP A 42 4.82 -28.36 -1.12
C ASP A 42 5.16 -27.68 -2.47
N ASP A 43 4.29 -26.78 -2.89
CA ASP A 43 4.49 -25.90 -4.05
C ASP A 43 4.66 -24.43 -3.64
N ALA A 44 5.02 -23.56 -4.58
CA ALA A 44 5.32 -22.17 -4.29
C ALA A 44 4.12 -21.41 -3.69
N MET A 45 2.91 -21.67 -4.18
CA MET A 45 1.70 -21.02 -3.67
C MET A 45 1.38 -21.47 -2.24
N VAL A 46 1.49 -22.77 -1.97
CA VAL A 46 1.26 -23.31 -0.63
C VAL A 46 2.30 -22.77 0.34
N ARG A 47 3.58 -22.73 -0.04
CA ARG A 47 4.64 -22.11 0.77
C ARG A 47 4.37 -20.65 1.05
N TYR A 48 3.96 -19.88 0.04
CA TYR A 48 3.59 -18.48 0.22
C TYR A 48 2.44 -18.31 1.22
N ARG A 49 1.33 -19.06 1.08
CA ARG A 49 0.23 -19.03 2.04
C ARG A 49 0.65 -19.39 3.47
N ASN A 50 1.50 -20.41 3.62
CA ASN A 50 2.03 -20.78 4.93
C ASN A 50 2.86 -19.65 5.55
N ALA A 51 3.68 -18.98 4.75
CA ALA A 51 4.48 -17.83 5.17
C ALA A 51 3.60 -16.65 5.59
N VAL A 52 2.54 -16.35 4.84
CA VAL A 52 1.57 -15.31 5.18
C VAL A 52 0.82 -15.65 6.48
N ARG A 53 0.33 -16.88 6.64
CA ARG A 53 -0.34 -17.34 7.89
C ARG A 53 0.59 -17.26 9.10
N TYR A 54 1.86 -17.57 8.92
CA TYR A 54 2.85 -17.41 9.98
C TYR A 54 3.08 -15.94 10.31
N THR A 55 3.23 -15.09 9.30
CA THR A 55 3.38 -13.64 9.48
C THR A 55 2.17 -13.06 10.22
N ASP A 56 0.96 -13.40 9.80
CA ASP A 56 -0.28 -12.97 10.45
C ASP A 56 -0.31 -13.33 11.93
N LYS A 57 0.03 -14.59 12.27
CA LYS A 57 0.13 -15.01 13.68
C LYS A 57 1.17 -14.21 14.46
N GLN A 58 2.31 -13.85 13.83
CA GLN A 58 3.35 -13.06 14.50
C GLN A 58 2.92 -11.59 14.67
N LEU A 59 2.17 -11.04 13.72
CA LEU A 59 1.55 -9.73 13.85
C LEU A 59 0.51 -9.72 14.97
N GLY A 60 -0.33 -10.75 15.08
CA GLY A 60 -1.26 -10.89 16.20
C GLY A 60 -0.55 -10.79 17.56
N ARG A 61 0.56 -11.52 17.75
CA ARG A 61 1.39 -11.43 18.98
C ARG A 61 1.95 -10.02 19.22
N PHE A 62 2.35 -9.34 18.15
CA PHE A 62 2.83 -7.97 18.25
C PHE A 62 1.69 -7.01 18.67
N PHE A 63 0.51 -7.14 18.09
CA PHE A 63 -0.66 -6.35 18.47
C PHE A 63 -1.11 -6.63 19.92
N GLU A 64 -1.09 -7.89 20.36
CA GLU A 64 -1.34 -8.22 21.76
C GLU A 64 -0.36 -7.49 22.70
N ALA A 65 0.94 -7.50 22.39
CA ALA A 65 1.94 -6.78 23.16
C ALA A 65 1.75 -5.26 23.11
N LEU A 66 1.41 -4.71 21.95
CA LEU A 66 1.17 -3.28 21.74
C LEU A 66 -0.05 -2.81 22.54
N SER A 67 -1.14 -3.58 22.52
CA SER A 67 -2.40 -3.24 23.21
C SER A 67 -2.28 -3.14 24.73
N THR A 68 -1.23 -3.72 25.31
CA THR A 68 -0.97 -3.59 26.76
C THR A 68 -0.21 -2.32 27.14
N ARG A 69 0.22 -1.52 26.19
CA ARG A 69 1.00 -0.29 26.43
C ARG A 69 0.08 0.87 26.82
N PRO A 70 0.51 1.75 27.75
CA PRO A 70 -0.26 2.93 28.13
C PRO A 70 -0.51 3.93 26.98
N ASP A 71 0.38 3.93 25.97
CA ASP A 71 0.31 4.81 24.81
C ASP A 71 -0.40 4.18 23.60
N PHE A 72 -1.05 3.01 23.77
CA PHE A 72 -1.74 2.29 22.71
C PHE A 72 -2.83 3.14 22.04
N GLU A 73 -3.63 3.86 22.80
CA GLU A 73 -4.71 4.70 22.26
C GLU A 73 -4.19 5.88 21.40
N ASN A 74 -2.93 6.27 21.61
CA ASN A 74 -2.25 7.30 20.82
C ASN A 74 -1.34 6.70 19.75
N THR A 75 -1.48 5.40 19.46
CA THR A 75 -0.62 4.69 18.50
C THR A 75 -1.38 4.42 17.21
N VAL A 76 -0.74 4.73 16.08
CA VAL A 76 -1.22 4.36 14.75
C VAL A 76 -0.29 3.31 14.15
N VAL A 77 -0.86 2.24 13.64
CA VAL A 77 -0.11 1.14 13.02
C VAL A 77 -0.41 1.09 11.53
N PHE A 78 0.63 1.12 10.73
CA PHE A 78 0.58 0.90 9.29
C PHE A 78 1.06 -0.51 8.98
N ILE A 79 0.26 -1.27 8.24
CA ILE A 79 0.65 -2.59 7.68
C ILE A 79 0.54 -2.49 6.17
N LEU A 80 1.62 -2.83 5.49
CA LEU A 80 1.64 -2.76 4.03
C LEU A 80 2.56 -3.82 3.43
N GLY A 81 2.30 -4.15 2.16
CA GLY A 81 3.28 -4.84 1.33
C GLY A 81 4.37 -3.87 0.88
N ASP A 82 5.60 -4.33 0.80
CA ASP A 82 6.71 -3.57 0.23
C ASP A 82 6.69 -3.61 -1.30
N HIS A 83 6.23 -4.70 -1.87
CA HIS A 83 6.00 -4.92 -3.31
C HIS A 83 5.01 -6.08 -3.53
N ASP A 84 4.71 -6.38 -4.78
CA ASP A 84 3.88 -7.52 -5.20
C ASP A 84 4.53 -8.88 -4.87
N THR A 85 3.73 -9.94 -5.01
CA THR A 85 4.25 -11.31 -4.90
C THR A 85 4.57 -11.89 -6.28
N PRO A 86 5.73 -12.55 -6.46
CA PRO A 86 6.11 -13.18 -7.73
C PRO A 86 5.47 -14.58 -7.92
N VAL A 87 4.36 -14.88 -7.28
CA VAL A 87 3.67 -16.16 -7.43
C VAL A 87 2.66 -16.07 -8.56
N ASP A 88 2.93 -16.72 -9.67
CA ASP A 88 2.19 -16.63 -10.96
C ASP A 88 0.71 -17.09 -10.92
N SER A 89 0.26 -17.71 -9.85
CA SER A 89 -1.07 -18.31 -9.76
C SER A 89 -2.03 -17.61 -8.81
N VAL A 90 -1.77 -16.35 -8.47
CA VAL A 90 -2.74 -15.54 -7.72
C VAL A 90 -3.79 -15.03 -8.68
N ASP A 91 -5.05 -15.32 -8.42
CA ASP A 91 -6.17 -14.62 -9.05
C ASP A 91 -6.12 -13.18 -8.56
N TYR A 92 -5.54 -12.32 -9.36
CA TYR A 92 -5.46 -10.91 -9.03
C TYR A 92 -6.87 -10.29 -9.04
N LEU A 93 -7.15 -9.45 -8.08
CA LEU A 93 -8.41 -8.68 -8.01
C LEU A 93 -8.59 -7.75 -9.23
N VAL A 94 -7.49 -7.45 -9.93
CA VAL A 94 -7.48 -6.64 -11.15
C VAL A 94 -6.98 -7.50 -12.31
N PRO A 95 -7.80 -7.74 -13.33
CA PRO A 95 -7.39 -8.52 -14.50
C PRO A 95 -6.22 -7.88 -15.24
N GLN A 96 -5.29 -8.72 -15.73
CA GLN A 96 -4.29 -8.28 -16.71
C GLN A 96 -5.00 -7.61 -17.91
N PRO A 97 -4.64 -6.41 -18.40
CA PRO A 97 -3.42 -6.30 -19.18
C PRO A 97 -2.41 -5.26 -18.71
N LEU A 98 -2.66 -4.60 -17.58
CA LEU A 98 -1.85 -3.44 -17.20
C LEU A 98 -0.59 -3.77 -16.39
N GLY A 99 -0.37 -5.03 -15.97
CA GLY A 99 0.63 -5.32 -14.94
C GLY A 99 0.34 -4.66 -13.58
N LEU A 100 -0.78 -3.92 -13.47
CA LEU A 100 -1.19 -3.24 -12.24
C LEU A 100 -1.55 -4.22 -11.14
N SER A 101 -2.10 -5.39 -11.52
CA SER A 101 -2.39 -6.46 -10.58
C SER A 101 -1.14 -6.95 -9.85
N ALA A 102 -0.01 -7.05 -10.59
CA ALA A 102 1.27 -7.42 -10.03
C ALA A 102 1.87 -6.33 -9.12
N SER A 103 1.36 -5.10 -9.18
CA SER A 103 1.83 -3.98 -8.37
C SER A 103 0.86 -3.61 -7.24
N GLN A 104 -0.25 -4.34 -7.09
CA GLN A 104 -1.18 -4.13 -6.00
C GLN A 104 -0.62 -4.67 -4.68
N ILE A 105 -0.61 -3.82 -3.68
CA ILE A 105 -0.26 -4.16 -2.31
C ILE A 105 -1.40 -3.78 -1.37
N PHE A 106 -1.48 -4.47 -0.25
CA PHE A 106 -2.35 -4.07 0.85
C PHE A 106 -1.72 -2.90 1.60
N ILE A 107 -2.52 -1.89 1.93
CA ILE A 107 -2.19 -0.84 2.90
C ILE A 107 -3.32 -0.79 3.92
N GLY A 108 -3.01 -1.11 5.16
CA GLY A 108 -3.94 -1.01 6.29
C GLY A 108 -3.43 -0.03 7.33
N ILE A 109 -4.33 0.82 7.85
CA ILE A 109 -4.05 1.78 8.91
C ILE A 109 -4.96 1.44 10.08
N PHE A 110 -4.38 1.25 11.25
CA PHE A 110 -5.08 0.81 12.46
C PHE A 110 -4.80 1.77 13.61
N SER A 111 -5.84 2.12 14.36
CA SER A 111 -5.75 2.90 15.60
C SER A 111 -6.87 2.48 16.55
N ALA A 112 -6.64 2.61 17.84
CA ALA A 112 -7.70 2.49 18.85
C ALA A 112 -8.62 3.74 18.83
N ASP A 113 -8.11 4.90 18.41
CA ASP A 113 -8.92 6.09 18.20
C ASP A 113 -9.67 6.03 16.86
N SER A 114 -10.93 5.64 16.92
CA SER A 114 -11.81 5.58 15.74
C SER A 114 -12.12 6.96 15.13
N ALA A 115 -11.99 8.05 15.90
CA ALA A 115 -12.23 9.39 15.41
C ALA A 115 -11.20 9.81 14.35
N LEU A 116 -10.01 9.22 14.39
CA LEU A 116 -8.95 9.43 13.40
C LEU A 116 -9.43 9.17 11.95
N PHE A 117 -10.33 8.22 11.78
CA PHE A 117 -10.80 7.81 10.45
C PHE A 117 -11.99 8.61 9.95
N ASN A 118 -12.63 9.41 10.80
CA ASN A 118 -13.82 10.20 10.46
C ASN A 118 -14.88 9.41 9.66
N GLY A 119 -15.09 8.14 10.03
CA GLY A 119 -16.00 7.21 9.36
C GLY A 119 -15.46 6.55 8.10
N LEU A 120 -14.23 6.86 7.68
CA LEU A 120 -13.56 6.19 6.57
C LEU A 120 -13.21 4.74 6.96
N THR A 121 -13.69 3.77 6.22
CA THR A 121 -13.38 2.34 6.42
C THR A 121 -12.59 1.73 5.28
N VAL A 122 -12.84 2.18 4.05
CA VAL A 122 -12.16 1.76 2.83
C VAL A 122 -11.96 2.97 1.94
N ARG A 123 -10.79 3.10 1.34
CA ARG A 123 -10.54 4.02 0.24
C ARG A 123 -10.71 3.27 -1.08
N GLU A 124 -11.52 3.85 -1.95
CA GLU A 124 -11.76 3.30 -3.30
C GLU A 124 -10.88 3.97 -4.37
N ASP A 125 -10.24 5.08 -4.05
CA ASP A 125 -9.30 5.75 -4.94
C ASP A 125 -7.90 5.10 -4.87
N VAL A 126 -7.13 5.27 -5.92
CA VAL A 126 -5.77 4.72 -6.01
C VAL A 126 -4.87 5.39 -4.96
N ALA A 127 -4.24 4.59 -4.14
CA ALA A 127 -3.24 5.00 -3.16
C ALA A 127 -1.88 4.35 -3.46
N SER A 128 -0.81 4.91 -2.94
CA SER A 128 0.54 4.35 -3.07
C SER A 128 1.35 4.48 -1.78
N GLN A 129 2.49 3.81 -1.73
CA GLN A 129 3.43 3.94 -0.61
C GLN A 129 3.96 5.37 -0.43
N LEU A 130 3.97 6.18 -1.49
CA LEU A 130 4.38 7.59 -1.41
C LEU A 130 3.42 8.42 -0.57
N ASP A 131 2.19 7.97 -0.41
CA ASP A 131 1.17 8.62 0.41
C ASP A 131 1.41 8.44 1.93
N LEU A 132 2.27 7.50 2.33
CA LEU A 132 2.59 7.28 3.74
C LEU A 132 3.34 8.44 4.37
N GLY A 133 4.28 9.04 3.64
CA GLY A 133 5.07 10.16 4.15
C GLY A 133 4.21 11.33 4.63
N PRO A 134 3.37 11.93 3.76
CA PRO A 134 2.48 13.02 4.17
C PRO A 134 1.46 12.58 5.23
N THR A 135 0.96 11.34 5.19
CA THR A 135 0.04 10.82 6.21
C THR A 135 0.70 10.76 7.60
N ILE A 136 1.93 10.24 7.68
CA ILE A 136 2.69 10.19 8.93
C ILE A 136 3.01 11.61 9.44
N PHE A 137 3.36 12.54 8.55
CA PHE A 137 3.63 13.93 8.93
C PHE A 137 2.40 14.63 9.48
N ASP A 138 1.23 14.42 8.88
CA ASP A 138 -0.01 15.00 9.40
C ASP A 138 -0.38 14.41 10.75
N LEU A 139 -0.30 13.11 10.93
CA LEU A 139 -0.50 12.41 12.20
C LEU A 139 0.46 12.91 13.30
N ALA A 140 1.72 13.10 12.95
CA ALA A 140 2.73 13.63 13.87
C ALA A 140 2.64 15.15 14.07
N GLN A 141 1.67 15.82 13.44
CA GLN A 141 1.47 17.26 13.46
C GLN A 141 2.71 18.05 13.01
N VAL A 142 3.54 17.45 12.15
CA VAL A 142 4.69 18.13 11.53
C VAL A 142 4.18 19.11 10.48
N ARG A 143 4.45 20.38 10.64
CA ARG A 143 3.98 21.48 9.76
C ARG A 143 5.11 22.10 8.94
N GLU A 144 6.29 21.49 8.95
CA GLU A 144 7.42 21.95 8.16
C GLU A 144 7.15 21.73 6.65
N PRO A 145 7.64 22.65 5.80
CA PRO A 145 7.59 22.44 4.36
C PRO A 145 8.27 21.13 3.97
N ASN A 146 7.63 20.38 3.09
CA ASN A 146 8.15 19.10 2.62
C ASN A 146 7.99 18.99 1.10
N HIS A 147 8.64 17.98 0.52
CA HIS A 147 8.63 17.69 -0.91
C HIS A 147 8.03 16.30 -1.20
N PHE A 148 7.09 15.83 -0.37
CA PHE A 148 6.41 14.58 -0.65
C PHE A 148 5.55 14.68 -1.91
N TRP A 149 5.62 13.65 -2.74
CA TRP A 149 4.78 13.50 -3.92
C TRP A 149 3.43 12.84 -3.61
N GLY A 150 3.34 12.22 -2.45
CA GLY A 150 2.15 11.53 -1.98
C GLY A 150 1.13 12.48 -1.38
N TYR A 151 0.03 11.89 -0.94
CA TYR A 151 -1.12 12.56 -0.38
C TYR A 151 -1.53 11.90 0.93
N ASP A 152 -2.07 12.68 1.87
CA ASP A 152 -2.54 12.13 3.15
C ASP A 152 -3.70 11.14 2.96
N LEU A 153 -3.48 9.89 3.37
CA LEU A 153 -4.44 8.80 3.24
C LEU A 153 -5.66 8.93 4.17
N LEU A 154 -5.59 9.73 5.22
CA LEU A 154 -6.67 9.94 6.17
C LEU A 154 -7.59 11.09 5.78
N THR A 155 -7.21 11.89 4.82
CA THR A 155 -8.07 12.92 4.24
C THR A 155 -9.18 12.25 3.41
N GLN A 156 -10.42 12.67 3.59
CA GLN A 156 -11.57 12.04 2.90
C GLN A 156 -11.54 12.21 1.39
N GLU A 157 -11.02 13.34 0.90
CA GLU A 157 -10.95 13.61 -0.52
C GLU A 157 -9.52 13.96 -0.95
N ARG A 158 -9.07 13.30 -2.02
CA ARG A 158 -7.84 13.70 -2.70
C ARG A 158 -8.10 14.97 -3.51
N PRO A 159 -7.24 15.99 -3.47
CA PRO A 159 -7.41 17.18 -4.29
C PRO A 159 -7.55 16.85 -5.77
N ALA A 160 -8.46 17.53 -6.45
CA ALA A 160 -8.67 17.33 -7.89
C ALA A 160 -7.36 17.55 -8.66
N GLY A 161 -7.01 16.59 -9.49
CA GLY A 161 -5.79 16.65 -10.31
C GLY A 161 -4.51 16.19 -9.63
N GLN A 162 -4.53 15.77 -8.37
CA GLN A 162 -3.38 15.16 -7.72
C GLN A 162 -3.42 13.63 -7.88
N PRO A 163 -2.50 13.02 -8.63
CA PRO A 163 -2.46 11.58 -8.80
C PRO A 163 -1.83 10.86 -7.60
N SER A 164 -2.15 9.59 -7.44
CA SER A 164 -1.24 8.64 -6.79
C SER A 164 -0.12 8.30 -7.75
N VAL A 165 1.10 8.27 -7.28
CA VAL A 165 2.27 7.94 -8.08
C VAL A 165 2.86 6.63 -7.58
N PHE A 166 3.15 5.72 -8.49
CA PHE A 166 3.90 4.51 -8.17
C PHE A 166 4.75 4.07 -9.37
N PHE A 167 5.77 3.29 -9.07
CA PHE A 167 6.74 2.82 -10.05
C PHE A 167 6.80 1.30 -9.98
N SER A 168 6.87 0.67 -11.15
CA SER A 168 7.12 -0.77 -11.27
C SER A 168 8.02 -1.02 -12.46
N GLN A 169 9.16 -1.66 -12.23
CA GLN A 169 10.16 -1.94 -13.24
C GLN A 169 10.59 -0.65 -14.00
N ASN A 170 10.31 -0.59 -15.30
CA ASN A 170 10.65 0.55 -16.17
C ASN A 170 9.45 1.46 -16.47
N SER A 171 8.37 1.33 -15.70
CA SER A 171 7.14 2.08 -15.91
C SER A 171 6.80 2.93 -14.69
N TYR A 172 6.20 4.08 -14.95
CA TYR A 172 5.53 4.87 -13.93
C TYR A 172 4.02 4.84 -14.14
N TYR A 173 3.29 5.03 -13.07
CA TYR A 173 1.84 5.02 -13.05
C TYR A 173 1.34 6.25 -12.31
N LEU A 174 0.39 6.96 -12.90
CA LEU A 174 -0.32 8.07 -12.28
C LEU A 174 -1.78 7.66 -12.15
N GLY A 175 -2.19 7.32 -10.93
CA GLY A 175 -3.55 6.91 -10.63
C GLY A 175 -4.42 8.10 -10.22
N PHE A 176 -5.50 8.32 -10.94
CA PHE A 176 -6.56 9.26 -10.61
C PHE A 176 -7.82 8.47 -10.28
N ARG A 177 -8.88 9.14 -9.86
CA ARG A 177 -10.10 8.50 -9.41
C ARG A 177 -10.69 7.48 -10.41
N ASP A 178 -10.66 7.80 -11.68
CA ASP A 178 -11.29 7.03 -12.77
C ASP A 178 -10.36 6.72 -13.95
N HIS A 179 -9.09 7.15 -13.85
CA HIS A 179 -8.09 6.92 -14.87
C HIS A 179 -6.76 6.49 -14.26
N VAL A 180 -6.04 5.69 -15.01
CA VAL A 180 -4.62 5.40 -14.75
C VAL A 180 -3.84 5.72 -16.01
N LEU A 181 -2.83 6.58 -15.90
CA LEU A 181 -1.85 6.79 -16.95
C LEU A 181 -0.65 5.87 -16.65
N VAL A 182 -0.29 5.09 -17.64
CA VAL A 182 0.90 4.24 -17.60
C VAL A 182 1.92 4.81 -18.57
N GLY A 183 3.07 5.20 -18.08
CA GLY A 183 4.17 5.70 -18.88
C GLY A 183 5.38 4.79 -18.78
N GLY A 184 6.09 4.62 -19.89
CA GLY A 184 7.36 3.91 -19.98
C GLY A 184 8.38 4.75 -20.73
N LEU A 185 9.52 4.15 -21.08
CA LEU A 185 10.59 4.83 -21.82
C LEU A 185 10.17 5.26 -23.24
N GLU A 186 9.20 4.56 -23.86
CA GLU A 186 8.83 4.74 -25.25
C GLU A 186 7.36 5.14 -25.48
N ASN A 187 6.44 4.75 -24.58
CA ASN A 187 5.01 4.95 -24.76
C ASN A 187 4.31 5.37 -23.46
N GLU A 188 3.24 6.12 -23.61
CA GLU A 188 2.32 6.49 -22.53
C GLU A 188 0.90 6.11 -22.96
N ASP A 189 0.24 5.30 -22.15
CA ASP A 189 -1.13 4.84 -22.37
C ASP A 189 -2.06 5.30 -21.26
N VAL A 190 -3.30 5.64 -21.61
CA VAL A 190 -4.34 6.02 -20.66
C VAL A 190 -5.37 4.89 -20.57
N TYR A 191 -5.68 4.50 -19.36
CA TYR A 191 -6.69 3.51 -19.07
C TYR A 191 -7.76 4.11 -18.19
N ARG A 192 -9.03 3.92 -18.60
CA ARG A 192 -10.19 4.36 -17.83
C ARG A 192 -10.75 3.21 -17.00
N ALA A 193 -11.18 3.51 -15.79
CA ALA A 193 -11.95 2.55 -15.00
C ALA A 193 -13.23 2.14 -15.72
N ALA A 194 -13.44 0.84 -15.90
CA ALA A 194 -14.63 0.30 -16.55
C ALA A 194 -15.74 0.07 -15.52
N ALA A 195 -16.90 0.63 -15.77
CA ALA A 195 -18.08 0.36 -14.95
C ALA A 195 -18.56 -1.10 -15.17
N GLY A 196 -18.33 -1.98 -14.20
CA GLY A 196 -18.95 -3.32 -14.14
C GLY A 196 -18.43 -4.37 -15.13
N GLY A 197 -17.24 -4.22 -15.68
CA GLY A 197 -16.62 -5.18 -16.59
C GLY A 197 -15.69 -6.21 -15.91
N GLU A 198 -15.31 -7.26 -16.63
CA GLU A 198 -14.30 -8.25 -16.18
C GLU A 198 -12.90 -7.63 -15.98
N SER A 199 -12.61 -6.53 -16.67
CA SER A 199 -11.42 -5.71 -16.45
C SER A 199 -11.82 -4.35 -15.89
N PRO A 200 -11.33 -3.91 -14.73
CA PRO A 200 -11.66 -2.60 -14.16
C PRO A 200 -11.08 -1.44 -14.97
N TYR A 201 -10.15 -1.69 -15.89
CA TYR A 201 -9.55 -0.65 -16.72
C TYR A 201 -9.53 -1.04 -18.19
N THR A 202 -9.89 -0.11 -19.05
CA THR A 202 -9.82 -0.26 -20.51
C THR A 202 -8.95 0.83 -21.11
N LEU A 203 -8.14 0.46 -22.12
CA LEU A 203 -7.41 1.44 -22.91
C LEU A 203 -8.41 2.39 -23.57
N THR A 204 -8.19 3.69 -23.42
CA THR A 204 -9.07 4.69 -24.00
C THR A 204 -8.37 5.48 -25.11
N THR A 205 -9.11 5.75 -26.17
CA THR A 205 -8.71 6.61 -27.29
C THR A 205 -9.62 7.82 -27.43
N GLU A 206 -10.54 8.05 -26.46
CA GLU A 206 -11.45 9.19 -26.50
C GLU A 206 -10.71 10.52 -26.41
N THR A 207 -11.17 11.52 -27.15
CA THR A 207 -10.53 12.84 -27.21
C THR A 207 -10.44 13.52 -25.84
N ALA A 208 -11.48 13.36 -25.01
CA ALA A 208 -11.49 13.89 -23.65
C ALA A 208 -10.36 13.29 -22.79
N ASP A 209 -10.08 11.99 -22.95
CA ASP A 209 -9.05 11.28 -22.22
C ASP A 209 -7.66 11.66 -22.71
N LEU A 210 -7.51 11.96 -24.00
CA LEU A 210 -6.25 12.49 -24.54
C LEU A 210 -5.93 13.90 -24.02
N GLU A 211 -6.92 14.76 -23.83
CA GLU A 211 -6.73 16.07 -23.20
C GLU A 211 -6.41 15.93 -21.70
N TRP A 212 -7.01 14.98 -21.02
CA TRP A 212 -6.67 14.64 -19.66
C TRP A 212 -5.22 14.12 -19.58
N LYS A 213 -4.79 13.24 -20.50
CA LYS A 213 -3.40 12.75 -20.60
C LYS A 213 -2.41 13.90 -20.70
N LYS A 214 -2.65 14.87 -21.57
CA LYS A 214 -1.78 16.04 -21.73
C LYS A 214 -1.62 16.82 -20.43
N ARG A 215 -2.71 16.97 -19.66
CA ARG A 215 -2.69 17.65 -18.36
C ARG A 215 -1.93 16.85 -17.32
N ALA A 216 -2.16 15.53 -17.24
CA ALA A 216 -1.50 14.64 -16.29
C ALA A 216 0.02 14.58 -16.55
N VAL A 217 0.44 14.42 -17.80
CA VAL A 217 1.87 14.42 -18.18
C VAL A 217 2.49 15.80 -17.94
N GLY A 218 1.77 16.88 -18.19
CA GLY A 218 2.23 18.24 -17.89
C GLY A 218 2.47 18.43 -16.38
N ALA A 219 1.57 17.95 -15.55
CA ALA A 219 1.73 17.98 -14.09
C ALA A 219 2.94 17.16 -13.63
N ALA A 220 3.10 15.93 -14.16
CA ALA A 220 4.23 15.05 -13.82
C ALA A 220 5.61 15.62 -14.25
N LYS A 221 5.66 16.41 -15.32
CA LYS A 221 6.91 17.05 -15.79
C LYS A 221 7.23 18.37 -15.08
N ALA A 222 6.29 18.90 -14.32
CA ALA A 222 6.46 20.15 -13.57
C ALA A 222 7.02 19.94 -12.15
N VAL A 223 7.19 18.68 -11.75
CA VAL A 223 7.78 18.21 -10.49
C VAL A 223 9.23 17.82 -10.73
#